data_be53c764b7f6c9d262ae43936a9d82f3
#
_entry.id   be53c764b7f6c9d262ae43936a9d82f3
#
_cell.length_a   1.000
_cell.length_b   1.000
_cell.length_c   1.000
_cell.angle_alpha   90.00
_cell.angle_beta   90.00
_cell.angle_gamma   90.00
#
_symmetry.space_group_name_H-M   'P 1'
#
loop_
_entity.id
_entity.type
_entity.pdbx_description
1 polymer ?
#
loop_
_entity_poly.entity_id
_entity_poly.type
_entity_poly.pdbx_seq_one_letter_code
_entity_poly.pdbx_strand_id
1 'polypeptide(L)'
;MTKNIPRRTFLKGFGAAMSLPLLESMAPVKALATSSVGEAPVRMAFMFVPNGIHMEEWKPTSEGAHFDLTRILKPLSPVQRDISILSGLTQDKGRANGDGAGDHARSAGVFLTGVQPLKSQGSEIRAGISVDQFAAQKVGHKTRFASLEIGTERGRQSGKCDSGYSCAYSNNVSWRNATTPMAKETNPRLVFERLFGNDIKGEKNESLAKRQRYRQSILDFVLEDAKALTSKVSGNDKNKLDEYLTAVREIEQRIERAENNKALKPNFLDGIEKPDGVPSNYGDHIRLMGDMMILAFQADVTRISTFMLANAGSNRSYRDIGVSEGHHSLSHHQNDQIKLEKISKINTFHIEQLSYILQKMKSIREGERSLLDNTMIVYGSGISDGNKHNNENLPILLAGRGGGLIQPGRHIQYSEDTPLNNLFVSMLNQMGATTNSFNDSTGSLPFLS
;
A
#
# COMPACT_ATOMS: atom_id res chain seq x y z
N MET A 1 13.70 -17.18 34.19
CA MET A 1 13.77 -15.71 34.04
C MET A 1 13.98 -15.44 32.55
N THR A 2 12.94 -15.00 31.84
CA THR A 2 13.03 -14.59 30.42
C THR A 2 13.85 -13.29 30.36
N LYS A 3 14.97 -13.31 29.62
CA LYS A 3 15.80 -12.13 29.41
C LYS A 3 15.03 -11.16 28.52
N ASN A 4 14.95 -9.90 28.92
CA ASN A 4 14.37 -8.83 28.12
C ASN A 4 15.15 -8.66 26.80
N ILE A 5 14.44 -8.73 25.67
CA ILE A 5 15.03 -8.61 24.32
C ILE A 5 14.81 -7.16 23.85
N PRO A 6 15.86 -6.43 23.41
CA PRO A 6 15.68 -5.10 22.85
C PRO A 6 14.78 -5.11 21.61
N ARG A 7 13.86 -4.14 21.46
CA ARG A 7 12.97 -4.00 20.29
C ARG A 7 13.70 -3.92 18.94
N ARG A 8 14.97 -3.51 18.94
CA ARG A 8 15.84 -3.42 17.75
C ARG A 8 16.78 -4.62 17.61
N THR A 9 16.37 -5.79 18.12
CA THR A 9 17.11 -7.02 17.90
C THR A 9 16.93 -7.50 16.46
N PHE A 10 18.04 -7.83 15.81
CA PHE A 10 18.06 -8.38 14.45
C PHE A 10 18.64 -9.78 14.50
N LEU A 11 18.07 -10.70 13.71
CA LEU A 11 18.76 -11.93 13.35
C LEU A 11 19.87 -11.58 12.35
N LYS A 12 21.09 -11.99 12.63
CA LYS A 12 22.26 -11.65 11.82
C LYS A 12 22.86 -12.90 11.20
N GLY A 13 23.30 -12.78 9.97
CA GLY A 13 24.04 -13.79 9.26
C GLY A 13 25.03 -13.14 8.30
N PHE A 14 25.82 -13.95 7.61
CA PHE A 14 26.83 -13.44 6.69
C PHE A 14 26.18 -12.64 5.54
N GLY A 15 26.27 -11.31 5.62
CA GLY A 15 25.69 -10.40 4.61
C GLY A 15 24.19 -10.19 4.70
N ALA A 16 23.49 -10.70 5.73
CA ALA A 16 22.06 -10.53 5.94
C ALA A 16 21.73 -10.05 7.36
N ALA A 17 20.70 -9.24 7.51
CA ALA A 17 20.13 -8.89 8.80
C ALA A 17 18.60 -8.80 8.67
N MET A 18 17.88 -9.59 9.45
CA MET A 18 16.44 -9.65 9.45
C MET A 18 15.87 -9.10 10.76
N SER A 19 14.94 -8.15 10.66
CA SER A 19 14.20 -7.63 11.81
C SER A 19 13.26 -8.69 12.36
N LEU A 20 13.03 -8.66 13.67
CA LEU A 20 12.10 -9.56 14.34
C LEU A 20 10.69 -8.98 14.38
N PRO A 21 9.65 -9.83 14.38
CA PRO A 21 8.29 -9.40 14.71
C PRO A 21 8.22 -8.92 16.17
N LEU A 22 7.14 -8.22 16.52
CA LEU A 22 6.94 -7.75 17.89
C LEU A 22 6.72 -8.96 18.82
N LEU A 23 7.71 -9.23 19.68
CA LEU A 23 7.68 -10.30 20.68
C LEU A 23 7.31 -9.75 22.06
N GLU A 24 6.60 -10.53 22.88
CA GLU A 24 6.26 -10.16 24.26
C GLU A 24 7.52 -9.94 25.13
N SER A 25 8.55 -10.75 24.90
CA SER A 25 9.87 -10.60 25.55
C SER A 25 10.58 -9.28 25.24
N MET A 26 10.10 -8.47 24.30
CA MET A 26 10.61 -7.13 23.99
C MET A 26 9.96 -6.04 24.86
N ALA A 27 8.91 -6.35 25.62
CA ALA A 27 8.26 -5.42 26.53
C ALA A 27 9.10 -5.22 27.81
N PRO A 28 9.23 -4.00 28.35
CA PRO A 28 9.90 -3.76 29.63
C PRO A 28 9.20 -4.54 30.75
N VAL A 29 9.95 -5.19 31.65
CA VAL A 29 9.39 -5.97 32.77
C VAL A 29 8.45 -5.16 33.66
N LYS A 30 8.64 -3.82 33.76
CA LYS A 30 7.72 -2.92 34.48
C LYS A 30 6.36 -2.72 33.80
N ALA A 31 6.25 -2.97 32.49
CA ALA A 31 5.00 -2.85 31.74
C ALA A 31 4.08 -4.08 31.90
N LEU A 32 4.62 -5.20 32.37
CA LEU A 32 3.85 -6.42 32.67
C LEU A 32 3.09 -6.33 34.00
N ALA A 33 3.50 -5.42 34.91
CA ALA A 33 2.87 -5.22 36.23
C ALA A 33 1.76 -4.17 36.23
N THR A 34 1.65 -3.35 35.22
CA THR A 34 0.57 -2.39 35.00
C THR A 34 0.09 -2.57 33.57
N SER A 35 -1.10 -3.05 33.36
CA SER A 35 -1.85 -3.35 32.12
C SER A 35 -1.58 -2.60 30.81
N SER A 36 -0.39 -2.08 30.59
CA SER A 36 0.09 -1.52 29.33
C SER A 36 1.28 -2.33 28.82
N VAL A 37 1.01 -3.52 28.29
CA VAL A 37 1.88 -4.12 27.25
C VAL A 37 2.11 -2.99 26.24
N GLY A 38 3.36 -2.59 25.99
CA GLY A 38 3.67 -1.42 25.17
C GLY A 38 2.88 -1.50 23.88
N GLU A 39 1.98 -0.51 23.68
CA GLU A 39 1.03 -0.49 22.55
C GLU A 39 1.76 -0.76 21.24
N ALA A 40 1.20 -1.67 20.46
CA ALA A 40 1.71 -1.95 19.12
C ALA A 40 1.71 -0.65 18.31
N PRO A 41 2.72 -0.40 17.46
CA PRO A 41 2.80 0.85 16.73
C PRO A 41 1.65 0.98 15.74
N VAL A 42 1.07 2.16 15.63
CA VAL A 42 0.10 2.49 14.59
C VAL A 42 0.83 2.61 13.24
N ARG A 43 0.22 2.08 12.20
CA ARG A 43 0.73 2.10 10.84
C ARG A 43 -0.29 2.68 9.87
N MET A 44 0.17 3.19 8.74
CA MET A 44 -0.72 3.60 7.65
C MET A 44 -0.25 3.13 6.29
N ALA A 45 -1.21 2.82 5.43
CA ALA A 45 -0.96 2.51 4.03
C ALA A 45 -1.98 3.16 3.11
N PHE A 46 -1.58 3.44 1.88
CA PHE A 46 -2.42 4.03 0.84
C PHE A 46 -2.34 3.15 -0.41
N MET A 47 -3.48 2.59 -0.82
CA MET A 47 -3.61 1.73 -1.98
C MET A 47 -4.38 2.45 -3.08
N PHE A 48 -3.69 2.80 -4.14
CA PHE A 48 -4.25 3.55 -5.27
C PHE A 48 -4.65 2.62 -6.42
N VAL A 49 -5.86 2.82 -6.97
CA VAL A 49 -6.35 2.19 -8.20
C VAL A 49 -6.59 3.22 -9.28
N PRO A 50 -6.31 2.89 -10.56
CA PRO A 50 -6.45 3.83 -11.67
C PRO A 50 -7.87 3.90 -12.22
N ASN A 51 -8.14 4.90 -13.06
CA ASN A 51 -9.26 5.00 -14.00
C ASN A 51 -10.67 5.13 -13.40
N GLY A 52 -10.78 5.37 -12.10
CA GLY A 52 -12.08 5.44 -11.44
C GLY A 52 -12.73 4.07 -11.21
N ILE A 53 -13.98 4.09 -10.76
CA ILE A 53 -14.76 2.91 -10.37
C ILE A 53 -16.19 3.06 -10.91
N HIS A 54 -16.87 1.95 -11.16
CA HIS A 54 -18.31 1.96 -11.43
C HIS A 54 -19.08 2.31 -10.15
N MET A 55 -19.35 3.60 -9.95
CA MET A 55 -19.83 4.16 -8.68
C MET A 55 -21.21 3.64 -8.26
N GLU A 56 -22.07 3.29 -9.21
CA GLU A 56 -23.41 2.72 -8.93
C GLU A 56 -23.32 1.34 -8.26
N GLU A 57 -22.26 0.57 -8.56
CA GLU A 57 -22.00 -0.73 -7.95
C GLU A 57 -20.95 -0.67 -6.84
N TRP A 58 -20.42 0.52 -6.53
CA TRP A 58 -19.49 0.76 -5.43
C TRP A 58 -20.19 1.28 -4.18
N LYS A 59 -20.97 2.37 -4.31
CA LYS A 59 -21.54 3.10 -3.17
C LYS A 59 -22.68 2.30 -2.51
N PRO A 60 -22.60 1.99 -1.19
CA PRO A 60 -23.74 1.42 -0.47
C PRO A 60 -24.95 2.37 -0.49
N THR A 61 -26.16 1.81 -0.48
CA THR A 61 -27.41 2.57 -0.48
C THR A 61 -27.81 3.06 0.90
N SER A 62 -27.37 2.37 1.97
CA SER A 62 -27.67 2.69 3.36
C SER A 62 -26.41 3.18 4.09
N GLU A 63 -26.60 4.06 5.08
CA GLU A 63 -25.56 4.58 5.97
C GLU A 63 -25.51 3.82 7.28
N GLY A 64 -24.40 4.00 8.02
CA GLY A 64 -24.22 3.42 9.35
C GLY A 64 -23.66 1.99 9.35
N ALA A 65 -23.83 1.30 10.50
CA ALA A 65 -23.19 0.01 10.76
C ALA A 65 -23.85 -1.18 10.04
N HIS A 66 -25.04 -1.01 9.48
CA HIS A 66 -25.80 -2.10 8.82
C HIS A 66 -25.89 -1.89 7.30
N PHE A 67 -24.80 -1.36 6.71
CA PHE A 67 -24.77 -1.18 5.25
C PHE A 67 -24.57 -2.51 4.53
N ASP A 68 -25.25 -2.65 3.39
CA ASP A 68 -25.08 -3.79 2.50
C ASP A 68 -23.85 -3.61 1.60
N LEU A 69 -23.04 -4.67 1.49
CA LEU A 69 -21.96 -4.67 0.51
C LEU A 69 -22.52 -4.77 -0.90
N THR A 70 -22.26 -3.75 -1.69
CA THR A 70 -22.58 -3.73 -3.12
C THR A 70 -21.83 -4.82 -3.88
N ARG A 71 -22.16 -5.03 -5.17
CA ARG A 71 -21.55 -6.07 -6.00
C ARG A 71 -20.02 -6.02 -5.97
N ILE A 72 -19.44 -4.83 -6.19
CA ILE A 72 -17.98 -4.65 -6.21
C ILE A 72 -17.38 -4.92 -4.83
N LEU A 73 -18.05 -4.52 -3.74
CA LEU A 73 -17.56 -4.66 -2.37
C LEU A 73 -17.78 -6.06 -1.77
N LYS A 74 -18.55 -6.93 -2.43
CA LYS A 74 -18.91 -8.26 -1.91
C LYS A 74 -17.73 -9.12 -1.44
N PRO A 75 -16.56 -9.12 -2.10
CA PRO A 75 -15.39 -9.88 -1.62
C PRO A 75 -14.85 -9.45 -0.25
N LEU A 76 -15.26 -8.28 0.27
CA LEU A 76 -14.87 -7.78 1.60
C LEU A 76 -15.75 -8.33 2.74
N SER A 77 -16.74 -9.19 2.46
CA SER A 77 -17.63 -9.74 3.49
C SER A 77 -16.89 -10.35 4.71
N PRO A 78 -15.72 -11.04 4.58
CA PRO A 78 -14.99 -11.57 5.75
C PRO A 78 -14.41 -10.49 6.67
N VAL A 79 -14.26 -9.26 6.16
CA VAL A 79 -13.66 -8.12 6.87
C VAL A 79 -14.58 -6.89 6.93
N GLN A 80 -15.89 -7.06 6.68
CA GLN A 80 -16.85 -5.96 6.66
C GLN A 80 -16.84 -5.14 7.94
N ARG A 81 -16.65 -5.77 9.10
CA ARG A 81 -16.57 -5.09 10.41
C ARG A 81 -15.27 -4.31 10.64
N ASP A 82 -14.30 -4.45 9.75
CA ASP A 82 -12.99 -3.83 9.84
C ASP A 82 -12.77 -2.76 8.77
N ILE A 83 -13.81 -2.43 7.98
CA ILE A 83 -13.76 -1.41 6.92
C ILE A 83 -14.85 -0.36 7.10
N SER A 84 -14.59 0.84 6.62
CA SER A 84 -15.59 1.90 6.43
C SER A 84 -15.57 2.39 5.00
N ILE A 85 -16.76 2.57 4.42
CA ILE A 85 -16.91 3.23 3.12
C ILE A 85 -17.17 4.71 3.41
N LEU A 86 -16.40 5.60 2.77
CA LEU A 86 -16.45 7.04 2.99
C LEU A 86 -16.92 7.72 1.70
N SER A 87 -18.16 8.18 1.67
CA SER A 87 -18.75 8.87 0.52
C SER A 87 -18.78 10.38 0.73
N GLY A 88 -18.82 11.16 -0.35
CA GLY A 88 -18.83 12.64 -0.32
C GLY A 88 -17.46 13.29 -0.25
N LEU A 89 -16.38 12.53 -0.11
CA LEU A 89 -15.02 13.07 -0.10
C LEU A 89 -14.58 13.51 -1.48
N THR A 90 -13.92 14.66 -1.56
CA THR A 90 -13.60 15.35 -2.82
C THR A 90 -12.15 15.82 -2.84
N GLN A 91 -11.57 15.90 -4.03
CA GLN A 91 -10.30 16.59 -4.29
C GLN A 91 -10.49 17.68 -5.33
N ASP A 92 -10.84 18.89 -4.87
CA ASP A 92 -11.05 20.05 -5.73
C ASP A 92 -9.86 20.35 -6.65
N LYS A 93 -8.65 20.16 -6.16
CA LYS A 93 -7.40 20.38 -6.92
C LYS A 93 -7.12 19.30 -7.98
N GLY A 94 -7.92 18.25 -8.06
CA GLY A 94 -7.93 17.28 -9.16
C GLY A 94 -8.71 17.75 -10.38
N ARG A 95 -9.64 18.71 -10.20
CA ARG A 95 -10.39 19.34 -11.30
C ARG A 95 -9.46 20.12 -12.21
N ALA A 96 -9.92 20.41 -13.42
CA ALA A 96 -9.10 21.11 -14.41
C ALA A 96 -8.62 22.50 -13.92
N ASN A 97 -9.49 23.25 -13.23
CA ASN A 97 -9.20 24.59 -12.67
C ASN A 97 -8.45 25.51 -13.65
N GLY A 98 -8.81 25.48 -14.94
CA GLY A 98 -8.20 26.25 -16.03
C GLY A 98 -7.11 25.51 -16.83
N ASP A 99 -6.57 24.40 -16.37
CA ASP A 99 -5.49 23.65 -17.05
C ASP A 99 -6.01 22.80 -18.24
N GLY A 100 -7.32 22.58 -18.36
CA GLY A 100 -7.90 21.71 -19.39
C GLY A 100 -7.61 20.23 -19.15
N ALA A 101 -7.52 19.43 -20.22
CA ALA A 101 -7.33 17.98 -20.16
C ALA A 101 -6.05 17.55 -19.42
N GLY A 102 -6.04 16.32 -18.89
CA GLY A 102 -4.94 15.72 -18.12
C GLY A 102 -5.37 15.13 -16.80
N ASP A 103 -6.59 14.57 -16.77
CA ASP A 103 -7.30 14.20 -15.57
C ASP A 103 -6.65 13.03 -14.83
N HIS A 104 -6.09 12.05 -15.55
CA HIS A 104 -5.41 10.92 -14.91
C HIS A 104 -4.13 11.35 -14.20
N ALA A 105 -3.32 12.23 -14.85
CA ALA A 105 -2.10 12.74 -14.23
C ALA A 105 -2.42 13.62 -13.01
N ARG A 106 -3.42 14.52 -13.13
CA ARG A 106 -3.88 15.34 -12.01
C ARG A 106 -4.38 14.49 -10.86
N SER A 107 -5.25 13.51 -11.14
CA SER A 107 -5.85 12.67 -10.10
C SER A 107 -4.81 11.91 -9.27
N ALA A 108 -3.76 11.37 -9.90
CA ALA A 108 -2.69 10.72 -9.16
C ALA A 108 -1.80 11.71 -8.41
N GLY A 109 -1.45 12.84 -9.04
CA GLY A 109 -0.64 13.87 -8.40
C GLY A 109 -1.31 14.52 -7.19
N VAL A 110 -2.65 14.62 -7.19
CA VAL A 110 -3.43 15.21 -6.10
C VAL A 110 -3.83 14.19 -5.04
N PHE A 111 -3.88 12.90 -5.35
CA PHE A 111 -4.51 11.87 -4.50
C PHE A 111 -4.03 11.89 -3.04
N LEU A 112 -2.72 11.97 -2.82
CA LEU A 112 -2.14 12.05 -1.47
C LEU A 112 -1.62 13.43 -1.10
N THR A 113 -1.73 14.43 -2.01
CA THR A 113 -1.23 15.77 -1.77
C THR A 113 -2.34 16.80 -1.53
N GLY A 114 -3.49 16.70 -2.20
CA GLY A 114 -4.51 17.75 -2.21
C GLY A 114 -4.05 19.07 -2.87
N VAL A 115 -2.97 19.03 -3.65
CA VAL A 115 -2.41 20.21 -4.33
C VAL A 115 -2.47 20.00 -5.84
N GLN A 116 -2.94 21.00 -6.57
CA GLN A 116 -3.01 20.93 -8.04
C GLN A 116 -1.59 20.79 -8.62
N PRO A 117 -1.31 19.71 -9.36
CA PRO A 117 -0.03 19.54 -9.99
C PRO A 117 0.20 20.60 -11.09
N LEU A 118 1.38 21.16 -11.16
CA LEU A 118 1.75 22.10 -12.22
C LEU A 118 1.74 21.40 -13.58
N LYS A 119 0.93 21.88 -14.52
CA LYS A 119 0.92 21.36 -15.89
C LYS A 119 2.23 21.70 -16.60
N SER A 120 3.17 20.77 -16.60
CA SER A 120 4.46 20.91 -17.26
C SER A 120 4.91 19.56 -17.83
N GLN A 121 5.75 19.65 -18.88
CA GLN A 121 6.22 18.46 -19.63
C GLN A 121 7.66 18.07 -19.28
N GLY A 122 8.36 18.90 -18.56
CA GLY A 122 9.80 18.79 -18.32
C GLY A 122 10.18 18.58 -16.87
N SER A 123 11.28 19.19 -16.49
CA SER A 123 11.85 19.15 -15.14
C SER A 123 11.10 20.04 -14.14
N GLU A 124 10.27 20.94 -14.61
CA GLU A 124 9.50 21.87 -13.76
C GLU A 124 8.24 21.22 -13.21
N ILE A 125 8.38 20.02 -12.62
CA ILE A 125 7.27 19.36 -11.95
C ILE A 125 7.05 19.98 -10.57
N ARG A 126 5.78 20.15 -10.20
CA ARG A 126 5.39 20.60 -8.86
C ARG A 126 4.02 20.03 -8.49
N ALA A 127 4.01 19.28 -7.40
CA ALA A 127 2.84 18.87 -6.63
C ALA A 127 2.99 19.37 -5.18
N GLY A 128 2.26 18.87 -4.25
CA GLY A 128 2.49 19.10 -2.83
C GLY A 128 3.32 17.98 -2.20
N ILE A 129 3.70 18.15 -0.94
CA ILE A 129 4.13 17.00 -0.15
C ILE A 129 2.93 16.07 0.05
N SER A 130 3.12 14.76 -0.09
CA SER A 130 2.07 13.77 0.17
C SER A 130 1.97 13.41 1.65
N VAL A 131 0.80 12.96 2.09
CA VAL A 131 0.51 12.64 3.50
C VAL A 131 1.44 11.57 4.07
N ASP A 132 1.79 10.55 3.30
CA ASP A 132 2.75 9.51 3.68
C ASP A 132 4.14 10.10 3.92
N GLN A 133 4.58 11.02 3.08
CA GLN A 133 5.89 11.68 3.22
C GLN A 133 5.89 12.74 4.32
N PHE A 134 4.77 13.43 4.55
CA PHE A 134 4.61 14.31 5.71
C PHE A 134 4.75 13.51 7.02
N ALA A 135 4.07 12.37 7.12
CA ALA A 135 4.22 11.47 8.26
C ALA A 135 5.65 10.91 8.36
N ALA A 136 6.25 10.50 7.24
CA ALA A 136 7.62 9.97 7.20
C ALA A 136 8.65 10.99 7.73
N GLN A 137 8.48 12.29 7.44
CA GLN A 137 9.33 13.34 8.00
C GLN A 137 9.18 13.50 9.52
N LYS A 138 7.98 13.24 10.06
CA LYS A 138 7.70 13.38 11.49
C LYS A 138 8.07 12.14 12.31
N VAL A 139 7.70 10.95 11.84
CA VAL A 139 7.80 9.71 12.61
C VAL A 139 8.69 8.65 11.98
N GLY A 140 9.18 8.83 10.75
CA GLY A 140 9.98 7.85 10.02
C GLY A 140 11.33 7.51 10.66
N HIS A 141 11.85 8.38 11.55
CA HIS A 141 13.06 8.11 12.34
C HIS A 141 12.88 6.96 13.35
N LYS A 142 11.62 6.54 13.62
CA LYS A 142 11.29 5.44 14.54
C LYS A 142 11.57 4.05 13.94
N THR A 143 11.75 3.95 12.63
CA THR A 143 11.93 2.69 11.89
C THR A 143 13.16 2.73 10.99
N ARG A 144 13.56 1.56 10.44
CA ARG A 144 14.73 1.47 9.54
C ARG A 144 14.49 2.23 8.23
N PHE A 145 13.27 2.12 7.68
CA PHE A 145 12.84 2.89 6.50
C PHE A 145 11.73 3.84 6.90
N ALA A 146 11.87 5.10 6.53
CA ALA A 146 10.87 6.11 6.83
C ALA A 146 9.52 5.81 6.16
N SER A 147 9.56 5.24 4.95
CA SER A 147 8.39 4.82 4.18
C SER A 147 8.77 3.74 3.15
N LEU A 148 7.76 3.06 2.59
CA LEU A 148 7.91 2.03 1.56
C LEU A 148 6.93 2.32 0.41
N GLU A 149 7.46 2.67 -0.74
CA GLU A 149 6.71 2.95 -1.97
C GLU A 149 6.81 1.74 -2.89
N ILE A 150 5.66 1.08 -3.14
CA ILE A 150 5.57 -0.10 -3.99
C ILE A 150 4.47 0.02 -5.04
N GLY A 151 4.55 -0.80 -6.06
CA GLY A 151 3.54 -0.87 -7.11
C GLY A 151 3.70 -2.11 -7.98
N THR A 152 2.88 -2.24 -9.02
CA THR A 152 2.92 -3.37 -9.94
C THR A 152 3.27 -2.98 -11.37
N GLU A 153 3.19 -1.70 -11.69
CA GLU A 153 3.55 -1.19 -13.02
C GLU A 153 4.73 -0.25 -12.95
N ARG A 154 5.76 -0.52 -13.74
CA ARG A 154 6.81 0.44 -14.01
C ARG A 154 6.24 1.61 -14.80
N GLY A 155 6.78 2.79 -14.58
CA GLY A 155 6.39 4.00 -15.29
C GLY A 155 7.60 4.82 -15.69
N ARG A 156 7.44 5.65 -16.73
CA ARG A 156 8.43 6.67 -17.07
C ARG A 156 8.39 7.74 -15.99
N GLN A 157 9.55 8.19 -15.52
CA GLN A 157 9.64 9.26 -14.53
C GLN A 157 9.74 10.65 -15.19
N SER A 158 9.89 10.70 -16.51
CA SER A 158 10.00 11.92 -17.28
C SER A 158 9.26 11.81 -18.62
N GLY A 159 9.04 12.94 -19.30
CA GLY A 159 8.29 13.03 -20.55
C GLY A 159 6.79 13.22 -20.32
N LYS A 160 6.02 13.24 -21.42
CA LYS A 160 4.57 13.41 -21.45
C LYS A 160 3.86 12.06 -21.29
N CYS A 161 2.93 11.96 -20.36
CA CYS A 161 2.05 10.81 -20.23
C CYS A 161 0.56 11.15 -20.35
N ASP A 162 0.15 12.39 -20.08
CA ASP A 162 -1.25 12.78 -20.14
C ASP A 162 -1.39 14.27 -20.48
N SER A 163 -1.93 14.59 -21.66
CA SER A 163 -2.37 15.92 -22.11
C SER A 163 -1.49 17.11 -21.68
N GLY A 164 -0.17 16.94 -21.68
CA GLY A 164 0.81 17.98 -21.30
C GLY A 164 1.30 17.90 -19.86
N TYR A 165 0.85 16.94 -19.08
CA TYR A 165 1.42 16.63 -17.77
C TYR A 165 2.60 15.66 -17.85
N SER A 166 3.58 15.85 -16.98
CA SER A 166 4.72 14.94 -16.84
C SER A 166 4.28 13.55 -16.42
N CYS A 167 4.99 12.54 -16.93
CA CYS A 167 4.83 11.14 -16.48
C CYS A 167 5.07 10.96 -14.98
N ALA A 168 5.84 11.84 -14.34
CA ALA A 168 6.05 11.81 -12.90
C ALA A 168 4.73 11.86 -12.11
N TYR A 169 3.73 12.60 -12.58
CA TYR A 169 2.43 12.66 -11.91
C TYR A 169 1.62 11.36 -12.07
N SER A 170 1.54 10.82 -13.30
CA SER A 170 0.77 9.58 -13.56
C SER A 170 1.35 8.35 -12.87
N ASN A 171 2.64 8.37 -12.58
CA ASN A 171 3.37 7.20 -12.09
C ASN A 171 3.71 7.25 -10.59
N ASN A 172 3.40 8.34 -9.90
CA ASN A 172 3.69 8.48 -8.48
C ASN A 172 2.55 9.19 -7.75
N VAL A 173 2.11 8.60 -6.64
CA VAL A 173 1.18 9.26 -5.69
C VAL A 173 1.91 9.82 -4.47
N SER A 174 3.14 9.35 -4.22
CA SER A 174 3.98 9.75 -3.08
C SER A 174 4.97 10.83 -3.51
N TRP A 175 5.09 11.91 -2.72
CA TRP A 175 5.92 13.09 -3.01
C TRP A 175 6.62 13.54 -1.74
N ARG A 176 7.96 13.48 -1.72
CA ARG A 176 8.78 13.90 -0.57
C ARG A 176 8.65 15.39 -0.27
N ASN A 177 8.47 16.17 -1.29
CA ASN A 177 8.23 17.61 -1.28
C ASN A 177 7.55 18.00 -2.61
N ALA A 178 7.35 19.30 -2.84
CA ALA A 178 6.64 19.79 -4.01
C ALA A 178 7.25 19.36 -5.37
N THR A 179 8.52 19.01 -5.43
CA THR A 179 9.23 18.74 -6.70
C THR A 179 9.89 17.38 -6.80
N THR A 180 9.79 16.57 -5.73
CA THR A 180 10.49 15.28 -5.66
C THR A 180 9.49 14.13 -5.47
N PRO A 181 9.11 13.44 -6.57
CA PRO A 181 8.30 12.23 -6.46
C PRO A 181 9.11 11.09 -5.84
N MET A 182 8.43 10.22 -5.12
CA MET A 182 8.98 8.99 -4.59
C MET A 182 8.70 7.85 -5.55
N ALA A 183 9.74 7.38 -6.23
CA ALA A 183 9.62 6.28 -7.17
C ALA A 183 9.26 4.97 -6.45
N LYS A 184 8.20 4.32 -6.92
CA LYS A 184 7.79 3.02 -6.39
C LYS A 184 8.65 1.89 -6.93
N GLU A 185 8.95 0.90 -6.08
CA GLU A 185 9.55 -0.37 -6.53
C GLU A 185 8.45 -1.33 -6.99
N THR A 186 8.67 -2.00 -8.10
CA THR A 186 7.69 -2.92 -8.72
C THR A 186 8.18 -4.36 -8.81
N ASN A 187 9.43 -4.60 -8.47
CA ASN A 187 10.01 -5.93 -8.47
C ASN A 187 10.02 -6.51 -7.04
N PRO A 188 9.27 -7.61 -6.78
CA PRO A 188 9.21 -8.23 -5.45
C PRO A 188 10.58 -8.61 -4.90
N ARG A 189 11.50 -9.09 -5.74
CA ARG A 189 12.87 -9.43 -5.32
C ARG A 189 13.60 -8.20 -4.78
N LEU A 190 13.54 -7.07 -5.48
CA LEU A 190 14.21 -5.85 -5.05
C LEU A 190 13.58 -5.26 -3.78
N VAL A 191 12.25 -5.36 -3.62
CA VAL A 191 11.60 -5.01 -2.35
C VAL A 191 12.11 -5.89 -1.22
N PHE A 192 12.15 -7.21 -1.42
CA PHE A 192 12.61 -8.17 -0.42
C PHE A 192 14.08 -7.91 -0.03
N GLU A 193 14.96 -7.71 -1.01
CA GLU A 193 16.36 -7.37 -0.78
C GLU A 193 16.52 -6.04 -0.02
N ARG A 194 15.70 -5.03 -0.35
CA ARG A 194 15.69 -3.75 0.38
C ARG A 194 15.27 -3.94 1.84
N LEU A 195 14.26 -4.77 2.10
CA LEU A 195 13.75 -4.97 3.47
C LEU A 195 14.71 -5.79 4.35
N PHE A 196 15.36 -6.81 3.80
CA PHE A 196 16.11 -7.82 4.56
C PHE A 196 17.60 -7.91 4.19
N GLY A 197 18.02 -7.34 3.08
CA GLY A 197 19.44 -7.26 2.70
C GLY A 197 20.21 -6.31 3.63
N ASN A 198 21.48 -6.63 3.87
CA ASN A 198 22.42 -5.71 4.52
C ASN A 198 23.01 -4.78 3.45
N ASP A 199 22.78 -3.46 3.60
CA ASP A 199 23.62 -2.47 2.92
C ASP A 199 25.01 -2.48 3.56
N ILE A 200 25.92 -3.28 3.03
CA ILE A 200 27.35 -3.17 3.35
C ILE A 200 27.80 -1.85 2.71
N LYS A 201 27.89 -0.80 3.53
CA LYS A 201 28.45 0.48 3.11
C LYS A 201 29.89 0.24 2.63
N GLY A 202 30.14 0.32 1.32
CA GLY A 202 31.49 0.34 0.77
C GLY A 202 31.77 -0.42 -0.53
N GLU A 203 30.88 -1.28 -1.03
CA GLU A 203 31.18 -2.10 -2.22
C GLU A 203 30.45 -1.58 -3.48
N LYS A 204 31.13 -0.72 -4.25
CA LYS A 204 30.64 -0.18 -5.54
C LYS A 204 30.72 -1.15 -6.73
N ASN A 205 31.30 -2.36 -6.61
CA ASN A 205 31.66 -3.20 -7.77
C ASN A 205 31.27 -4.69 -7.70
N GLU A 206 30.23 -5.10 -6.97
CA GLU A 206 29.85 -6.52 -6.89
C GLU A 206 28.42 -6.84 -7.38
N SER A 207 28.01 -6.31 -8.51
CA SER A 207 26.62 -6.54 -8.98
C SER A 207 26.31 -8.01 -9.32
N LEU A 208 27.29 -8.79 -9.83
CA LEU A 208 27.10 -10.20 -10.21
C LEU A 208 27.29 -11.16 -9.02
N ALA A 209 28.32 -10.98 -8.20
CA ALA A 209 28.55 -11.79 -6.99
C ALA A 209 27.47 -11.54 -5.93
N LYS A 210 26.98 -10.30 -5.83
CA LYS A 210 25.86 -9.92 -4.96
C LYS A 210 24.56 -10.60 -5.40
N ARG A 211 24.25 -10.64 -6.72
CA ARG A 211 23.09 -11.37 -7.27
C ARG A 211 23.19 -12.88 -7.08
N GLN A 212 24.37 -13.48 -7.14
CA GLN A 212 24.55 -14.91 -6.87
C GLN A 212 24.38 -15.25 -5.38
N ARG A 213 24.80 -14.36 -4.46
CA ARG A 213 24.58 -14.53 -3.01
C ARG A 213 23.09 -14.41 -2.64
N TYR A 214 22.35 -13.49 -3.26
CA TYR A 214 20.91 -13.33 -3.03
C TYR A 214 20.04 -14.46 -3.62
N ARG A 215 20.61 -15.37 -4.40
CA ARG A 215 19.96 -16.63 -4.79
C ARG A 215 19.88 -17.64 -3.65
N GLN A 216 20.65 -17.46 -2.58
CA GLN A 216 20.52 -18.23 -1.36
C GLN A 216 19.48 -17.57 -0.44
N SER A 217 18.73 -18.39 0.29
CA SER A 217 17.71 -17.89 1.20
C SER A 217 18.33 -17.00 2.30
N ILE A 218 17.73 -15.84 2.55
CA ILE A 218 18.12 -14.97 3.66
C ILE A 218 17.93 -15.70 5.00
N LEU A 219 16.93 -16.57 5.10
CA LEU A 219 16.70 -17.38 6.29
C LEU A 219 17.86 -18.34 6.58
N ASP A 220 18.50 -18.90 5.56
CA ASP A 220 19.63 -19.81 5.76
C ASP A 220 20.81 -19.09 6.39
N PHE A 221 21.02 -17.79 6.10
CA PHE A 221 22.06 -16.99 6.72
C PHE A 221 21.78 -16.62 8.18
N VAL A 222 20.52 -16.50 8.58
CA VAL A 222 20.13 -16.10 9.94
C VAL A 222 19.63 -17.28 10.78
N LEU A 223 19.67 -18.50 10.25
CA LEU A 223 19.08 -19.69 10.87
C LEU A 223 19.68 -20.02 12.25
N GLU A 224 20.97 -19.84 12.43
CA GLU A 224 21.64 -20.08 13.70
C GLU A 224 21.22 -19.07 14.76
N ASP A 225 21.16 -17.78 14.39
CA ASP A 225 20.68 -16.72 15.28
C ASP A 225 19.19 -16.93 15.64
N ALA A 226 18.36 -17.38 14.67
CA ALA A 226 16.97 -17.70 14.91
C ALA A 226 16.80 -18.85 15.91
N LYS A 227 17.56 -19.94 15.77
CA LYS A 227 17.59 -21.07 16.71
C LYS A 227 18.03 -20.63 18.11
N ALA A 228 19.11 -19.84 18.20
CA ALA A 228 19.62 -19.31 19.45
C ALA A 228 18.61 -18.37 20.15
N LEU A 229 17.83 -17.60 19.38
CA LEU A 229 16.78 -16.74 19.90
C LEU A 229 15.57 -17.56 20.39
N THR A 230 15.10 -18.53 19.59
CA THR A 230 13.97 -19.42 19.92
C THR A 230 14.17 -20.12 21.26
N SER A 231 15.40 -20.45 21.64
CA SER A 231 15.70 -21.04 22.94
C SER A 231 15.56 -20.10 24.14
N LYS A 232 15.51 -18.77 23.90
CA LYS A 232 15.53 -17.71 24.93
C LYS A 232 14.19 -17.01 25.15
N VAL A 233 13.22 -17.21 24.27
CA VAL A 233 11.92 -16.54 24.29
C VAL A 233 10.83 -17.42 24.92
N SER A 234 9.67 -16.80 25.28
CA SER A 234 8.49 -17.48 25.81
C SER A 234 7.83 -18.41 24.76
N GLY A 235 6.91 -19.29 25.19
CA GLY A 235 6.17 -20.16 24.28
C GLY A 235 5.37 -19.38 23.22
N ASN A 236 4.70 -18.29 23.61
CA ASN A 236 3.95 -17.43 22.68
C ASN A 236 4.89 -16.75 21.67
N ASP A 237 6.03 -16.24 22.14
CA ASP A 237 7.01 -15.62 21.27
C ASP A 237 7.68 -16.62 20.31
N LYS A 238 7.84 -17.90 20.74
CA LYS A 238 8.29 -18.97 19.84
C LYS A 238 7.32 -19.18 18.69
N ASN A 239 6.03 -19.26 18.97
CA ASN A 239 5.00 -19.42 17.95
C ASN A 239 5.00 -18.23 16.97
N LYS A 240 5.04 -16.99 17.48
CA LYS A 240 5.10 -15.79 16.66
C LYS A 240 6.36 -15.76 15.78
N LEU A 241 7.51 -16.15 16.34
CA LEU A 241 8.77 -16.22 15.59
C LEU A 241 8.72 -17.28 14.50
N ASP A 242 8.15 -18.45 14.79
CA ASP A 242 7.97 -19.54 13.84
C ASP A 242 7.03 -19.15 12.69
N GLU A 243 5.86 -18.55 13.00
CA GLU A 243 4.93 -18.02 12.00
C GLU A 243 5.62 -16.97 11.08
N TYR A 244 6.39 -16.06 11.69
CA TYR A 244 7.12 -15.03 10.94
C TYR A 244 8.19 -15.62 10.02
N LEU A 245 9.02 -16.54 10.51
CA LEU A 245 10.06 -17.21 9.72
C LEU A 245 9.45 -18.05 8.59
N THR A 246 8.32 -18.72 8.87
CA THR A 246 7.57 -19.47 7.86
C THR A 246 7.04 -18.53 6.77
N ALA A 247 6.44 -17.39 7.14
CA ALA A 247 5.96 -16.39 6.16
C ALA A 247 7.11 -15.86 5.28
N VAL A 248 8.28 -15.57 5.86
CA VAL A 248 9.47 -15.17 5.09
C VAL A 248 9.90 -16.26 4.11
N ARG A 249 9.93 -17.54 4.53
CA ARG A 249 10.29 -18.68 3.67
C ARG A 249 9.30 -18.86 2.52
N GLU A 250 8.01 -18.73 2.77
CA GLU A 250 6.98 -18.82 1.73
C GLU A 250 7.15 -17.72 0.67
N ILE A 251 7.47 -16.51 1.11
CA ILE A 251 7.73 -15.37 0.23
C ILE A 251 8.97 -15.61 -0.63
N GLU A 252 10.08 -16.05 -0.02
CA GLU A 252 11.30 -16.43 -0.76
C GLU A 252 10.99 -17.47 -1.84
N GLN A 253 10.26 -18.54 -1.49
CA GLN A 253 9.87 -19.58 -2.45
C GLN A 253 8.96 -19.04 -3.57
N ARG A 254 8.05 -18.10 -3.29
CA ARG A 254 7.19 -17.47 -4.31
C ARG A 254 8.01 -16.62 -5.27
N ILE A 255 9.00 -15.87 -4.76
CA ILE A 255 9.91 -15.09 -5.59
C ILE A 255 10.74 -16.02 -6.48
N GLU A 256 11.32 -17.08 -5.91
CA GLU A 256 12.11 -18.07 -6.65
C GLU A 256 11.30 -18.78 -7.73
N ARG A 257 10.08 -19.21 -7.42
CA ARG A 257 9.17 -19.78 -8.44
C ARG A 257 8.88 -18.80 -9.57
N ALA A 258 8.67 -17.52 -9.25
CA ALA A 258 8.41 -16.50 -10.26
C ALA A 258 9.65 -16.23 -11.14
N GLU A 259 10.87 -16.38 -10.58
CA GLU A 259 12.13 -16.28 -11.34
C GLU A 259 12.37 -17.49 -12.25
N ASN A 260 12.08 -18.69 -11.74
CA ASN A 260 12.32 -19.95 -12.45
C ASN A 260 11.27 -20.26 -13.52
N ASN A 261 10.07 -19.67 -13.42
CA ASN A 261 8.98 -19.86 -14.38
C ASN A 261 9.27 -19.11 -15.70
N LYS A 262 10.39 -19.45 -16.36
CA LYS A 262 10.79 -18.94 -17.68
C LYS A 262 9.96 -19.55 -18.84
N ALA A 263 9.14 -20.55 -18.56
CA ALA A 263 8.35 -21.26 -19.57
C ALA A 263 7.01 -20.55 -19.76
N LEU A 264 6.82 -20.01 -20.92
CA LEU A 264 5.68 -19.38 -21.57
C LEU A 264 5.89 -17.86 -21.76
N LYS A 265 6.85 -17.55 -22.64
CA LYS A 265 6.80 -16.28 -23.37
C LYS A 265 5.60 -16.37 -24.33
N PRO A 266 4.55 -15.56 -24.18
CA PRO A 266 3.69 -15.31 -25.30
C PRO A 266 4.52 -14.54 -26.34
N ASN A 267 4.62 -15.04 -27.55
CA ASN A 267 5.36 -14.44 -28.68
C ASN A 267 4.80 -13.09 -29.17
N PHE A 268 4.26 -12.24 -28.30
CA PHE A 268 3.50 -11.06 -28.71
C PHE A 268 4.05 -9.71 -28.24
N LEU A 269 5.16 -9.68 -27.51
CA LEU A 269 5.81 -8.43 -27.12
C LEU A 269 7.33 -8.55 -27.38
N ASP A 270 7.71 -8.47 -28.64
CA ASP A 270 9.10 -8.25 -29.03
C ASP A 270 9.61 -6.96 -28.38
N GLY A 271 10.56 -7.07 -27.46
CA GLY A 271 11.37 -6.00 -26.94
C GLY A 271 11.18 -5.57 -25.47
N ILE A 272 10.22 -6.14 -24.71
CA ILE A 272 10.09 -5.84 -23.28
C ILE A 272 10.41 -7.08 -22.47
N GLU A 273 11.64 -7.18 -21.95
CA GLU A 273 12.01 -8.22 -20.99
C GLU A 273 11.26 -8.02 -19.68
N LYS A 274 10.49 -9.05 -19.25
CA LYS A 274 9.88 -9.08 -17.93
C LYS A 274 10.98 -9.17 -16.88
N PRO A 275 10.98 -8.32 -15.84
CA PRO A 275 11.98 -8.41 -14.78
C PRO A 275 11.91 -9.78 -14.09
N ASP A 276 13.07 -10.36 -13.77
CA ASP A 276 13.16 -11.55 -12.95
C ASP A 276 12.47 -11.33 -11.60
N GLY A 277 11.71 -12.30 -11.12
CA GLY A 277 11.01 -12.24 -9.82
C GLY A 277 9.60 -11.63 -9.85
N VAL A 278 9.11 -11.17 -11.01
CA VAL A 278 7.73 -10.67 -11.13
C VAL A 278 6.79 -11.80 -11.59
N PRO A 279 5.74 -12.14 -10.82
CA PRO A 279 4.76 -13.16 -11.22
C PRO A 279 4.11 -12.86 -12.58
N SER A 280 3.77 -13.90 -13.35
CA SER A 280 3.08 -13.73 -14.62
C SER A 280 1.62 -13.35 -14.46
N ASN A 281 0.95 -13.92 -13.47
CA ASN A 281 -0.41 -13.55 -13.10
C ASN A 281 -0.41 -12.22 -12.34
N TYR A 282 -1.29 -11.31 -12.72
CA TYR A 282 -1.35 -9.98 -12.13
C TYR A 282 -1.85 -9.99 -10.69
N GLY A 283 -2.83 -10.84 -10.36
CA GLY A 283 -3.31 -11.02 -9.00
C GLY A 283 -2.20 -11.52 -8.08
N ASP A 284 -1.40 -12.49 -8.52
CA ASP A 284 -0.26 -13.00 -7.76
C ASP A 284 0.81 -11.93 -7.54
N HIS A 285 1.04 -11.06 -8.54
CA HIS A 285 1.95 -9.92 -8.37
C HIS A 285 1.44 -8.94 -7.31
N ILE A 286 0.15 -8.56 -7.35
CA ILE A 286 -0.45 -7.67 -6.33
C ILE A 286 -0.34 -8.33 -4.95
N ARG A 287 -0.71 -9.61 -4.82
CA ARG A 287 -0.65 -10.32 -3.53
C ARG A 287 0.77 -10.42 -2.98
N LEU A 288 1.75 -10.73 -3.84
CA LEU A 288 3.15 -10.81 -3.42
C LEU A 288 3.68 -9.46 -2.95
N MET A 289 3.36 -8.36 -3.66
CA MET A 289 3.72 -7.00 -3.22
C MET A 289 2.98 -6.61 -1.93
N GLY A 290 1.72 -6.99 -1.78
CA GLY A 290 0.96 -6.84 -0.54
C GLY A 290 1.60 -7.59 0.63
N ASP A 291 2.07 -8.81 0.40
CA ASP A 291 2.80 -9.61 1.40
C ASP A 291 4.11 -8.95 1.84
N MET A 292 4.83 -8.28 0.90
CA MET A 292 6.01 -7.47 1.26
C MET A 292 5.65 -6.32 2.20
N MET A 293 4.54 -5.62 1.94
CA MET A 293 4.04 -4.56 2.81
C MET A 293 3.67 -5.11 4.19
N ILE A 294 2.94 -6.21 4.24
CA ILE A 294 2.54 -6.88 5.49
C ILE A 294 3.78 -7.27 6.28
N LEU A 295 4.76 -7.90 5.65
CA LEU A 295 5.99 -8.34 6.27
C LEU A 295 6.82 -7.15 6.79
N ALA A 296 6.88 -6.05 6.03
CA ALA A 296 7.55 -4.82 6.46
C ALA A 296 6.88 -4.21 7.71
N PHE A 297 5.56 -4.25 7.80
CA PHE A 297 4.81 -3.78 8.96
C PHE A 297 4.96 -4.73 10.17
N GLN A 298 4.89 -6.05 9.94
CA GLN A 298 5.06 -7.05 10.99
C GLN A 298 6.45 -6.98 11.64
N ALA A 299 7.49 -6.74 10.82
CA ALA A 299 8.86 -6.57 11.28
C ALA A 299 9.18 -5.15 11.80
N ASP A 300 8.22 -4.23 11.79
CA ASP A 300 8.38 -2.80 12.15
C ASP A 300 9.59 -2.13 11.46
N VAL A 301 9.90 -2.55 10.22
CA VAL A 301 10.97 -1.94 9.43
C VAL A 301 10.52 -0.64 8.77
N THR A 302 9.22 -0.49 8.57
CA THR A 302 8.52 0.77 8.27
C THR A 302 7.12 0.74 8.86
N ARG A 303 6.50 1.91 9.04
CA ARG A 303 5.10 2.09 9.50
C ARG A 303 4.24 2.81 8.48
N ILE A 304 4.81 3.15 7.33
CA ILE A 304 4.17 3.95 6.28
C ILE A 304 4.44 3.30 4.94
N SER A 305 3.37 3.08 4.14
CA SER A 305 3.53 2.54 2.80
C SER A 305 2.55 3.15 1.81
N THR A 306 2.97 3.28 0.55
CA THR A 306 2.08 3.53 -0.58
C THR A 306 2.15 2.35 -1.55
N PHE A 307 1.01 1.94 -2.07
CA PHE A 307 0.90 0.85 -3.02
C PHE A 307 0.04 1.24 -4.22
N MET A 308 0.67 1.50 -5.35
CA MET A 308 -0.05 1.72 -6.62
C MET A 308 -0.34 0.38 -7.29
N LEU A 309 -1.60 -0.04 -7.34
CA LEU A 309 -1.98 -1.28 -8.03
C LEU A 309 -1.73 -1.17 -9.53
N ALA A 310 -1.90 0.03 -10.10
CA ALA A 310 -1.46 0.36 -11.45
C ALA A 310 -1.14 1.86 -11.55
N ASN A 311 -0.54 2.30 -12.65
CA ASN A 311 -0.33 3.73 -12.94
C ASN A 311 -1.67 4.40 -13.25
N ALA A 312 -1.80 5.68 -12.95
CA ALA A 312 -2.96 6.46 -13.39
C ALA A 312 -3.10 6.42 -14.92
N GLY A 313 -4.29 6.17 -15.42
CA GLY A 313 -4.55 5.97 -16.85
C GLY A 313 -3.99 4.65 -17.40
N SER A 314 -3.69 3.67 -16.56
CA SER A 314 -3.24 2.33 -17.00
C SER A 314 -4.24 1.70 -17.96
N ASN A 315 -3.75 1.29 -19.12
CA ASN A 315 -4.54 0.57 -20.14
C ASN A 315 -4.24 -0.95 -20.15
N ARG A 316 -3.95 -1.50 -18.98
CA ARG A 316 -3.76 -2.94 -18.79
C ARG A 316 -5.02 -3.72 -19.16
N SER A 317 -4.85 -4.88 -19.80
CA SER A 317 -5.91 -5.89 -20.00
C SER A 317 -5.95 -6.85 -18.81
N TYR A 318 -7.13 -7.32 -18.46
CA TYR A 318 -7.36 -8.27 -17.34
C TYR A 318 -7.86 -9.61 -17.90
N ARG A 319 -7.03 -10.25 -18.73
CA ARG A 319 -7.38 -11.49 -19.45
C ARG A 319 -7.71 -12.64 -18.52
N ASP A 320 -7.07 -12.70 -17.35
CA ASP A 320 -7.27 -13.74 -16.35
C ASP A 320 -8.70 -13.74 -15.77
N ILE A 321 -9.42 -12.63 -15.89
CA ILE A 321 -10.85 -12.49 -15.51
C ILE A 321 -11.77 -12.29 -16.74
N GLY A 322 -11.29 -12.62 -17.95
CA GLY A 322 -12.07 -12.57 -19.18
C GLY A 322 -12.27 -11.16 -19.75
N VAL A 323 -11.42 -10.18 -19.39
CA VAL A 323 -11.45 -8.81 -19.95
C VAL A 323 -10.19 -8.58 -20.78
N SER A 324 -10.34 -8.60 -22.10
CA SER A 324 -9.25 -8.47 -23.08
C SER A 324 -8.92 -7.02 -23.43
N GLU A 325 -9.88 -6.12 -23.29
CA GLU A 325 -9.71 -4.70 -23.57
C GLU A 325 -8.90 -4.01 -22.47
N GLY A 326 -8.30 -2.89 -22.82
CA GLY A 326 -7.55 -2.08 -21.87
C GLY A 326 -8.45 -1.32 -20.89
N HIS A 327 -8.08 -1.28 -19.62
CA HIS A 327 -8.87 -0.67 -18.56
C HIS A 327 -9.18 0.81 -18.82
N HIS A 328 -8.18 1.61 -19.25
CA HIS A 328 -8.40 3.01 -19.59
C HIS A 328 -9.37 3.17 -20.76
N SER A 329 -9.26 2.33 -21.80
CA SER A 329 -10.21 2.37 -22.94
C SER A 329 -11.64 2.02 -22.51
N LEU A 330 -11.80 1.10 -21.55
CA LEU A 330 -13.10 0.75 -20.98
C LEU A 330 -13.66 1.86 -20.09
N SER A 331 -12.80 2.58 -19.34
CA SER A 331 -13.27 3.66 -18.44
C SER A 331 -14.03 4.76 -19.20
N HIS A 332 -13.73 4.99 -20.48
CA HIS A 332 -14.53 5.82 -21.38
C HIS A 332 -15.78 5.08 -21.87
N HIS A 333 -16.65 4.65 -20.93
CA HIS A 333 -17.75 3.72 -21.20
C HIS A 333 -18.94 4.34 -21.91
N GLN A 334 -19.14 5.66 -21.85
CA GLN A 334 -20.29 6.35 -22.47
C GLN A 334 -21.65 5.70 -22.14
N ASN A 335 -21.78 5.15 -20.93
CA ASN A 335 -22.92 4.40 -20.41
C ASN A 335 -23.24 3.07 -21.18
N ASP A 336 -22.27 2.55 -21.93
CA ASP A 336 -22.35 1.22 -22.55
C ASP A 336 -22.33 0.14 -21.46
N GLN A 337 -23.40 -0.65 -21.36
CA GLN A 337 -23.59 -1.66 -20.32
C GLN A 337 -22.53 -2.79 -20.41
N ILE A 338 -22.03 -3.11 -21.61
CA ILE A 338 -20.99 -4.13 -21.80
C ILE A 338 -19.67 -3.62 -21.21
N LYS A 339 -19.33 -2.36 -21.43
CA LYS A 339 -18.13 -1.75 -20.85
C LYS A 339 -18.25 -1.62 -19.33
N LEU A 340 -19.40 -1.17 -18.82
CA LEU A 340 -19.69 -1.06 -17.38
C LEU A 340 -19.55 -2.42 -16.69
N GLU A 341 -20.11 -3.50 -17.29
CA GLU A 341 -19.94 -4.86 -16.75
C GLU A 341 -18.47 -5.29 -16.67
N LYS A 342 -17.67 -4.97 -17.68
CA LYS A 342 -16.21 -5.25 -17.67
C LYS A 342 -15.47 -4.42 -16.63
N ILE A 343 -15.83 -3.15 -16.45
CA ILE A 343 -15.28 -2.28 -15.39
C ILE A 343 -15.61 -2.87 -14.02
N SER A 344 -16.86 -3.28 -13.80
CA SER A 344 -17.28 -3.92 -12.54
C SER A 344 -16.47 -5.18 -12.23
N LYS A 345 -16.17 -6.02 -13.24
CA LYS A 345 -15.27 -7.18 -13.09
C LYS A 345 -13.85 -6.76 -12.67
N ILE A 346 -13.29 -5.72 -13.30
CA ILE A 346 -11.97 -5.18 -12.95
C ILE A 346 -11.98 -4.64 -11.52
N ASN A 347 -12.99 -3.87 -11.15
CA ASN A 347 -13.10 -3.31 -9.82
C ASN A 347 -13.26 -4.41 -8.76
N THR A 348 -14.11 -5.42 -9.02
CA THR A 348 -14.25 -6.58 -8.14
C THR A 348 -12.93 -7.33 -7.97
N PHE A 349 -12.18 -7.55 -9.06
CA PHE A 349 -10.84 -8.15 -9.01
C PHE A 349 -9.89 -7.36 -8.09
N HIS A 350 -9.87 -6.02 -8.16
CA HIS A 350 -9.04 -5.22 -7.26
C HIS A 350 -9.47 -5.37 -5.80
N ILE A 351 -10.77 -5.42 -5.54
CA ILE A 351 -11.33 -5.62 -4.19
C ILE A 351 -11.03 -7.03 -3.65
N GLU A 352 -10.99 -8.06 -4.50
CA GLU A 352 -10.51 -9.39 -4.09
C GLU A 352 -9.06 -9.38 -3.62
N GLN A 353 -8.19 -8.60 -4.29
CA GLN A 353 -6.79 -8.47 -3.86
C GLN A 353 -6.70 -7.69 -2.53
N LEU A 354 -7.49 -6.62 -2.36
CA LEU A 354 -7.60 -5.90 -1.09
C LEU A 354 -8.08 -6.83 0.02
N SER A 355 -9.14 -7.62 -0.23
CA SER A 355 -9.68 -8.58 0.72
C SER A 355 -8.62 -9.59 1.18
N TYR A 356 -7.82 -10.11 0.26
CA TYR A 356 -6.69 -10.99 0.60
C TYR A 356 -5.72 -10.33 1.58
N ILE A 357 -5.30 -9.09 1.29
CA ILE A 357 -4.36 -8.33 2.13
C ILE A 357 -4.96 -8.09 3.53
N LEU A 358 -6.22 -7.62 3.60
CA LEU A 358 -6.88 -7.33 4.87
C LEU A 358 -7.09 -8.58 5.72
N GLN A 359 -7.52 -9.70 5.14
CA GLN A 359 -7.68 -10.96 5.84
C GLN A 359 -6.35 -11.47 6.40
N LYS A 360 -5.27 -11.38 5.62
CA LYS A 360 -3.93 -11.76 6.07
C LYS A 360 -3.45 -10.88 7.22
N MET A 361 -3.64 -9.56 7.15
CA MET A 361 -3.30 -8.66 8.26
C MET A 361 -4.15 -8.93 9.50
N LYS A 362 -5.43 -9.30 9.33
CA LYS A 362 -6.33 -9.67 10.43
C LYS A 362 -5.89 -10.96 11.12
N SER A 363 -5.32 -11.92 10.42
CA SER A 363 -4.83 -13.18 10.97
C SER A 363 -3.55 -13.03 11.80
N ILE A 364 -2.75 -11.98 11.57
CA ILE A 364 -1.48 -11.75 12.28
C ILE A 364 -1.77 -11.08 13.63
N ARG A 365 -1.38 -11.72 14.73
CA ARG A 365 -1.63 -11.25 16.10
C ARG A 365 -0.52 -10.38 16.64
N GLU A 366 -0.88 -9.24 17.22
CA GLU A 366 0.00 -8.32 17.95
C GLU A 366 -0.59 -8.08 19.36
N GLY A 367 -0.31 -8.98 20.28
CA GLY A 367 -0.96 -9.01 21.59
C GLY A 367 -2.45 -9.41 21.47
N GLU A 368 -3.33 -8.63 22.06
CA GLU A 368 -4.79 -8.84 21.99
C GLU A 368 -5.39 -8.39 20.65
N ARG A 369 -4.69 -7.57 19.89
CA ARG A 369 -5.10 -7.01 18.61
C ARG A 369 -4.48 -7.78 17.44
N SER A 370 -5.00 -7.53 16.24
CA SER A 370 -4.37 -7.97 15.00
C SER A 370 -3.48 -6.85 14.41
N LEU A 371 -2.64 -7.20 13.44
CA LEU A 371 -1.89 -6.20 12.66
C LEU A 371 -2.85 -5.22 11.97
N LEU A 372 -4.03 -5.68 11.51
CA LEU A 372 -5.05 -4.83 10.91
C LEU A 372 -5.63 -3.83 11.92
N ASP A 373 -5.89 -4.26 13.17
CA ASP A 373 -6.39 -3.35 14.23
C ASP A 373 -5.41 -2.21 14.53
N ASN A 374 -4.11 -2.44 14.35
CA ASN A 374 -3.05 -1.46 14.56
C ASN A 374 -2.67 -0.68 13.28
N THR A 375 -3.44 -0.84 12.19
CA THR A 375 -3.15 -0.20 10.91
C THR A 375 -4.35 0.62 10.44
N MET A 376 -4.10 1.64 9.62
CA MET A 376 -5.05 2.41 8.83
C MET A 376 -4.71 2.23 7.36
N ILE A 377 -5.61 1.69 6.55
CA ILE A 377 -5.41 1.50 5.11
C ILE A 377 -6.47 2.29 4.37
N VAL A 378 -6.05 3.25 3.56
CA VAL A 378 -6.91 3.92 2.58
C VAL A 378 -6.77 3.20 1.25
N TYR A 379 -7.89 2.75 0.71
CA TYR A 379 -7.99 2.25 -0.67
C TYR A 379 -8.88 3.19 -1.46
N GLY A 380 -8.48 3.55 -2.67
CA GLY A 380 -9.31 4.39 -3.51
C GLY A 380 -8.67 4.85 -4.82
N SER A 381 -9.39 5.71 -5.51
CA SER A 381 -8.99 6.36 -6.74
C SER A 381 -9.11 7.88 -6.61
N GLY A 382 -8.29 8.61 -7.35
CA GLY A 382 -8.43 10.07 -7.49
C GLY A 382 -9.46 10.49 -8.54
N ILE A 383 -10.14 9.53 -9.17
CA ILE A 383 -11.27 9.71 -10.08
C ILE A 383 -12.40 8.85 -9.56
N SER A 384 -13.65 9.36 -9.50
CA SER A 384 -14.82 8.55 -9.16
C SER A 384 -15.35 7.81 -10.39
N ASP A 385 -15.98 8.48 -11.35
CA ASP A 385 -16.43 7.89 -12.60
C ASP A 385 -15.40 8.13 -13.71
N GLY A 386 -14.85 7.04 -14.26
CA GLY A 386 -13.78 7.11 -15.26
C GLY A 386 -14.19 7.74 -16.59
N ASN A 387 -15.49 7.80 -16.93
CA ASN A 387 -15.98 8.45 -18.14
C ASN A 387 -16.15 9.97 -17.94
N LYS A 388 -16.55 10.37 -16.74
CA LYS A 388 -16.70 11.79 -16.37
C LYS A 388 -15.41 12.43 -15.94
N HIS A 389 -14.42 11.64 -15.51
CA HIS A 389 -13.16 12.09 -14.90
C HIS A 389 -13.36 13.03 -13.71
N ASN A 390 -14.43 12.83 -12.94
CA ASN A 390 -14.76 13.72 -11.83
C ASN A 390 -13.99 13.37 -10.55
N ASN A 391 -13.74 14.39 -9.72
CA ASN A 391 -12.93 14.31 -8.50
C ASN A 391 -13.77 14.52 -7.23
N GLU A 392 -15.09 14.58 -7.34
CA GLU A 392 -16.05 14.59 -6.24
C GLU A 392 -16.57 13.19 -5.93
N ASN A 393 -17.01 13.00 -4.68
CA ASN A 393 -17.53 11.71 -4.19
C ASN A 393 -16.61 10.54 -4.54
N LEU A 394 -15.33 10.68 -4.22
CA LEU A 394 -14.30 9.69 -4.56
C LEU A 394 -14.59 8.33 -3.92
N PRO A 395 -14.23 7.22 -4.58
CA PRO A 395 -14.39 5.88 -4.04
C PRO A 395 -13.32 5.60 -2.97
N ILE A 396 -13.60 6.00 -1.75
CA ILE A 396 -12.67 5.86 -0.61
C ILE A 396 -13.17 4.80 0.36
N LEU A 397 -12.29 3.86 0.69
CA LEU A 397 -12.47 2.88 1.74
C LEU A 397 -11.34 3.04 2.76
N LEU A 398 -11.69 3.08 4.04
CA LEU A 398 -10.75 3.06 5.17
C LEU A 398 -10.88 1.71 5.88
N ALA A 399 -9.78 0.97 6.00
CA ALA A 399 -9.72 -0.30 6.73
C ALA A 399 -8.81 -0.22 7.96
N GLY A 400 -9.16 -1.01 8.98
CA GLY A 400 -8.42 -1.10 10.24
C GLY A 400 -8.90 -0.11 11.29
N ARG A 401 -8.24 -0.14 12.47
CA ARG A 401 -8.70 0.59 13.67
C ARG A 401 -7.71 1.62 14.18
N GLY A 402 -6.55 1.77 13.52
CA GLY A 402 -5.53 2.75 13.94
C GLY A 402 -5.12 2.62 15.40
N GLY A 403 -4.97 1.39 15.90
CA GLY A 403 -4.68 1.14 17.31
C GLY A 403 -5.91 1.25 18.23
N GLY A 404 -7.12 1.19 17.68
CA GLY A 404 -8.39 1.30 18.43
C GLY A 404 -8.99 2.69 18.48
N LEU A 405 -8.43 3.64 17.72
CA LEU A 405 -8.88 5.04 17.69
C LEU A 405 -9.91 5.30 16.57
N ILE A 406 -10.09 4.35 15.66
CA ILE A 406 -11.06 4.38 14.57
C ILE A 406 -12.10 3.30 14.80
N GLN A 407 -13.37 3.62 14.59
CA GLN A 407 -14.49 2.69 14.59
C GLN A 407 -14.87 2.33 13.14
N PRO A 408 -14.41 1.20 12.59
CA PRO A 408 -14.83 0.75 11.26
C PRO A 408 -16.19 0.01 11.32
N GLY A 409 -16.56 -0.61 10.20
CA GLY A 409 -17.77 -1.43 10.08
C GLY A 409 -19.00 -0.60 9.69
N ARG A 410 -18.82 0.53 8.99
CA ARG A 410 -19.94 1.44 8.64
C ARG A 410 -19.72 2.15 7.31
N HIS A 411 -20.81 2.57 6.71
CA HIS A 411 -20.81 3.54 5.62
C HIS A 411 -21.09 4.91 6.19
N ILE A 412 -20.24 5.89 5.89
CA ILE A 412 -20.36 7.28 6.34
C ILE A 412 -20.50 8.17 5.11
N GLN A 413 -21.61 8.91 5.04
CA GLN A 413 -21.81 9.92 4.02
C GLN A 413 -21.45 11.29 4.58
N TYR A 414 -20.42 11.90 4.00
CA TYR A 414 -20.06 13.30 4.26
C TYR A 414 -20.79 14.23 3.31
N SER A 415 -20.87 15.52 3.68
CA SER A 415 -21.35 16.55 2.77
C SER A 415 -20.50 16.61 1.50
N GLU A 416 -21.12 16.93 0.37
CA GLU A 416 -20.41 17.13 -0.89
C GLU A 416 -19.29 18.16 -0.71
N ASP A 417 -18.21 17.97 -1.46
CA ASP A 417 -16.99 18.80 -1.40
C ASP A 417 -16.21 18.76 -0.08
N THR A 418 -16.48 17.82 0.84
CA THR A 418 -15.58 17.58 1.99
C THR A 418 -14.19 17.17 1.49
N PRO A 419 -13.12 17.93 1.81
CA PRO A 419 -11.78 17.59 1.32
C PRO A 419 -11.32 16.21 1.79
N LEU A 420 -10.81 15.37 0.88
CA LEU A 420 -10.19 14.08 1.23
C LEU A 420 -9.05 14.25 2.25
N ASN A 421 -8.35 15.37 2.19
CA ASN A 421 -7.25 15.67 3.12
C ASN A 421 -7.70 15.85 4.58
N ASN A 422 -9.01 16.01 4.86
CA ASN A 422 -9.52 15.97 6.23
C ASN A 422 -9.36 14.56 6.83
N LEU A 423 -9.54 13.50 6.04
CA LEU A 423 -9.19 12.13 6.44
C LEU A 423 -7.69 12.01 6.76
N PHE A 424 -6.85 12.61 5.94
CA PHE A 424 -5.40 12.55 6.13
C PHE A 424 -4.94 13.29 7.39
N VAL A 425 -5.56 14.42 7.77
CA VAL A 425 -5.31 15.08 9.06
C VAL A 425 -5.64 14.15 10.22
N SER A 426 -6.79 13.46 10.16
CA SER A 426 -7.16 12.49 11.18
C SER A 426 -6.13 11.35 11.29
N MET A 427 -5.70 10.78 10.15
CA MET A 427 -4.72 9.70 10.13
C MET A 427 -3.33 10.16 10.62
N LEU A 428 -2.88 11.37 10.26
CA LEU A 428 -1.62 11.94 10.74
C LEU A 428 -1.62 12.07 12.26
N ASN A 429 -2.71 12.55 12.85
CA ASN A 429 -2.84 12.68 14.29
C ASN A 429 -2.78 11.31 14.99
N GLN A 430 -3.41 10.27 14.43
CA GLN A 430 -3.34 8.89 14.93
C GLN A 430 -1.91 8.30 14.85
N MET A 431 -1.15 8.68 13.84
CA MET A 431 0.26 8.27 13.68
C MET A 431 1.22 8.98 14.65
N GLY A 432 0.75 9.99 15.37
CA GLY A 432 1.59 10.88 16.18
C GLY A 432 2.37 11.91 15.34
N ALA A 433 1.96 12.14 14.10
CA ALA A 433 2.46 13.22 13.22
C ALA A 433 1.56 14.46 13.34
N THR A 434 1.25 14.87 14.56
CA THR A 434 0.21 15.85 14.91
C THR A 434 0.25 17.11 14.05
N THR A 435 -0.93 17.47 13.50
CA THR A 435 -1.15 18.71 12.74
C THR A 435 -2.63 19.09 12.78
N ASN A 436 -2.92 20.39 12.69
CA ASN A 436 -4.29 20.91 12.62
C ASN A 436 -4.78 21.03 11.17
N SER A 437 -3.88 21.02 10.19
CA SER A 437 -4.20 21.13 8.78
C SER A 437 -3.16 20.41 7.90
N PHE A 438 -3.56 20.02 6.72
CA PHE A 438 -2.69 19.43 5.71
C PHE A 438 -3.17 19.87 4.32
N ASN A 439 -2.36 20.67 3.62
CA ASN A 439 -2.62 21.23 2.30
C ASN A 439 -4.04 21.83 2.19
N ASP A 440 -4.97 21.27 1.39
CA ASP A 440 -6.33 21.80 1.17
C ASP A 440 -7.34 21.37 2.26
N SER A 441 -6.90 20.71 3.34
CA SER A 441 -7.80 20.31 4.41
C SER A 441 -8.41 21.50 5.13
N THR A 442 -9.64 21.33 5.61
CA THR A 442 -10.37 22.29 6.45
C THR A 442 -10.38 21.90 7.94
N GLY A 443 -9.64 20.83 8.29
CA GLY A 443 -9.55 20.25 9.63
C GLY A 443 -9.50 18.73 9.56
N SER A 444 -9.72 18.05 10.70
CA SER A 444 -9.85 16.59 10.75
C SER A 444 -11.24 16.14 10.32
N LEU A 445 -11.32 14.90 9.80
CA LEU A 445 -12.59 14.30 9.39
C LEU A 445 -13.39 13.87 10.62
N PRO A 446 -14.65 14.31 10.80
CA PRO A 446 -15.49 13.91 11.93
C PRO A 446 -15.96 12.45 11.79
N PHE A 447 -16.49 11.90 12.89
CA PHE A 447 -17.15 10.57 12.93
C PHE A 447 -16.28 9.37 12.60
N LEU A 448 -14.97 9.45 12.71
CA LEU A 448 -14.08 8.28 12.52
C LEU A 448 -13.88 7.47 13.83
N SER A 449 -14.03 8.11 14.97
CA SER A 449 -13.94 7.51 16.32
C SER A 449 -15.30 7.04 16.83
#